data_0012e70902fd0e0b876fa6a99551a28b
#
_entry.id   0012e70902fd0e0b876fa6a99551a28b
#
_cell.length_a   1.000
_cell.length_b   1.000
_cell.length_c   1.000
_cell.angle_alpha   90.00
_cell.angle_beta   90.00
_cell.angle_gamma   90.00
#
_symmetry.space_group_name_H-M   'P 1'
#
loop_
_entity.id
_entity.type
_entity.pdbx_description
1 polymer ?
#
loop_
_entity_poly.entity_id
_entity_poly.type
_entity_poly.pdbx_seq_one_letter_code
_entity_poly.pdbx_strand_id
1 'polypeptide(L)'
;PLAPATKADLVFPTLRQLVLEAFRDAYPAQLSGGMAQRVSLGRTLCFQPEVILMDEPFGALDYFTRRKLQREIMELFLGQKKTLILVTHDVTEAVFLAQTVLVMDAGSLVRQIPVPMPYPRDPASPGFLDIQAEILDALGGL
;
A
#
# COMPACT_ATOMS: atom_id res chain seq x y z
N PRO A 1 -24.61 -10.46 5.32
CA PRO A 1 -23.80 -11.63 5.00
C PRO A 1 -24.06 -12.03 3.55
N LEU A 2 -22.97 -12.14 2.74
CA LEU A 2 -23.06 -12.59 1.35
C LEU A 2 -23.51 -14.05 1.29
N ALA A 3 -24.26 -14.40 0.24
CA ALA A 3 -24.61 -15.80 -0.02
C ALA A 3 -23.35 -16.66 -0.26
N PRO A 4 -23.37 -17.98 0.06
CA PRO A 4 -22.19 -18.83 -0.06
C PRO A 4 -21.51 -18.85 -1.43
N ALA A 5 -22.27 -18.84 -2.53
CA ALA A 5 -21.73 -18.76 -3.89
C ALA A 5 -20.99 -17.44 -4.12
N THR A 6 -21.54 -16.33 -3.64
CA THR A 6 -20.92 -14.99 -3.76
C THR A 6 -19.61 -14.88 -2.97
N LYS A 7 -19.47 -15.62 -1.85
CA LYS A 7 -18.20 -15.66 -1.09
C LYS A 7 -17.10 -16.33 -1.90
N ALA A 8 -17.38 -17.46 -2.52
CA ALA A 8 -16.40 -18.17 -3.37
C ALA A 8 -15.98 -17.32 -4.56
N ASP A 9 -16.92 -16.64 -5.21
CA ASP A 9 -16.70 -15.78 -6.37
C ASP A 9 -15.82 -14.56 -6.05
N LEU A 10 -15.78 -14.10 -4.81
CA LEU A 10 -14.93 -12.99 -4.39
C LEU A 10 -13.57 -13.46 -3.84
N VAL A 11 -13.57 -14.53 -3.04
CA VAL A 11 -12.39 -14.97 -2.31
C VAL A 11 -11.36 -15.60 -3.26
N PHE A 12 -11.74 -16.50 -4.17
CA PHE A 12 -10.76 -17.16 -5.03
C PHE A 12 -10.04 -16.23 -6.00
N PRO A 13 -10.72 -15.30 -6.70
CA PRO A 13 -10.02 -14.30 -7.51
C PRO A 13 -9.08 -13.43 -6.68
N THR A 14 -9.50 -13.03 -5.48
CA THR A 14 -8.66 -12.22 -4.58
C THR A 14 -7.41 -12.98 -4.13
N LEU A 15 -7.52 -14.27 -3.79
CA LEU A 15 -6.36 -15.09 -3.45
C LEU A 15 -5.37 -15.21 -4.61
N ARG A 16 -5.85 -15.37 -5.85
CA ARG A 16 -4.99 -15.39 -7.06
C ARG A 16 -4.28 -14.06 -7.24
N GLN A 17 -5.03 -12.96 -7.17
CA GLN A 17 -4.53 -11.61 -7.35
C GLN A 17 -3.42 -11.27 -6.34
N LEU A 18 -3.52 -11.80 -5.12
CA LEU A 18 -2.54 -11.63 -4.04
C LEU A 18 -1.48 -12.74 -3.97
N VAL A 19 -1.45 -13.66 -4.93
CA VAL A 19 -0.50 -14.79 -4.99
C VAL A 19 -0.57 -15.67 -3.73
N LEU A 20 -1.79 -15.91 -3.23
CA LEU A 20 -2.05 -16.69 -2.02
C LEU A 20 -2.81 -18.01 -2.29
N GLU A 21 -3.11 -18.34 -3.54
CA GLU A 21 -3.95 -19.50 -3.89
C GLU A 21 -3.39 -20.82 -3.35
N ALA A 22 -2.06 -21.01 -3.39
CA ALA A 22 -1.39 -22.19 -2.85
C ALA A 22 -1.48 -22.32 -1.32
N PHE A 23 -1.82 -21.24 -0.62
CA PHE A 23 -1.89 -21.16 0.84
C PHE A 23 -3.31 -21.01 1.37
N ARG A 24 -4.32 -21.27 0.53
CA ARG A 24 -5.74 -21.09 0.86
C ARG A 24 -6.20 -21.87 2.09
N ASP A 25 -5.58 -23.03 2.34
CA ASP A 25 -5.90 -23.93 3.45
C ASP A 25 -4.89 -23.81 4.61
N ALA A 26 -3.92 -22.87 4.52
CA ALA A 26 -2.92 -22.66 5.56
C ALA A 26 -3.49 -21.90 6.76
N TYR A 27 -3.06 -22.28 7.95
CA TYR A 27 -3.39 -21.54 9.18
C TYR A 27 -2.53 -20.27 9.30
N PRO A 28 -3.02 -19.23 10.00
CA PRO A 28 -2.28 -17.96 10.18
C PRO A 28 -0.84 -18.12 10.67
N ALA A 29 -0.57 -19.08 11.56
CA ALA A 29 0.76 -19.36 12.08
C ALA A 29 1.75 -19.93 11.05
N GLN A 30 1.25 -20.38 9.90
CA GLN A 30 2.06 -20.92 8.80
C GLN A 30 2.41 -19.86 7.74
N LEU A 31 1.90 -18.64 7.89
CA LEU A 31 2.09 -17.55 6.95
C LEU A 31 3.33 -16.73 7.33
N SER A 32 4.11 -16.34 6.33
CA SER A 32 5.14 -15.30 6.52
C SER A 32 4.48 -13.94 6.79
N GLY A 33 5.24 -12.98 7.36
CA GLY A 33 4.74 -11.62 7.60
C GLY A 33 4.15 -10.96 6.35
N GLY A 34 4.82 -11.08 5.20
CA GLY A 34 4.31 -10.57 3.92
C GLY A 34 3.04 -11.28 3.45
N MET A 35 2.91 -12.59 3.69
CA MET A 35 1.68 -13.34 3.38
C MET A 35 0.53 -12.92 4.30
N ALA A 36 0.77 -12.76 5.59
CA ALA A 36 -0.22 -12.28 6.55
C ALA A 36 -0.73 -10.88 6.16
N GLN A 37 0.17 -10.00 5.72
CA GLN A 37 -0.19 -8.66 5.24
C GLN A 37 -1.07 -8.73 3.98
N ARG A 38 -0.73 -9.59 3.01
CA ARG A 38 -1.58 -9.82 1.82
C ARG A 38 -2.95 -10.40 2.19
N VAL A 39 -3.03 -11.29 3.18
CA VAL A 39 -4.33 -11.81 3.68
C VAL A 39 -5.17 -10.67 4.26
N SER A 40 -4.56 -9.77 5.05
CA SER A 40 -5.26 -8.60 5.59
C SER A 40 -5.81 -7.71 4.47
N LEU A 41 -5.00 -7.42 3.46
CA LEU A 41 -5.43 -6.69 2.26
C LEU A 41 -6.56 -7.43 1.53
N GLY A 42 -6.43 -8.74 1.33
CA GLY A 42 -7.44 -9.57 0.66
C GLY A 42 -8.79 -9.54 1.36
N ARG A 43 -8.79 -9.59 2.69
CA ARG A 43 -10.02 -9.44 3.48
C ARG A 43 -10.71 -8.11 3.18
N THR A 44 -9.96 -7.02 3.13
CA THR A 44 -10.48 -5.68 2.79
C THR A 44 -11.02 -5.65 1.36
N LEU A 45 -10.29 -6.19 0.39
CA LEU A 45 -10.69 -6.21 -1.02
C LEU A 45 -11.98 -7.01 -1.28
N CYS A 46 -12.23 -8.08 -0.51
CA CYS A 46 -13.46 -8.86 -0.62
C CYS A 46 -14.74 -8.06 -0.29
N PHE A 47 -14.63 -6.94 0.42
CA PHE A 47 -15.74 -6.02 0.65
C PHE A 47 -15.97 -5.05 -0.52
N GLN A 48 -15.11 -5.07 -1.53
CA GLN A 48 -15.17 -4.17 -2.69
C GLN A 48 -15.27 -2.67 -2.33
N PRO A 49 -14.49 -2.17 -1.37
CA PRO A 49 -14.60 -0.78 -0.92
C PRO A 49 -14.17 0.18 -2.04
N GLU A 50 -14.70 1.41 -2.00
CA GLU A 50 -14.25 2.52 -2.84
C GLU A 50 -13.00 3.20 -2.25
N VAL A 51 -12.88 3.19 -0.91
CA VAL A 51 -11.77 3.78 -0.15
C VAL A 51 -11.14 2.71 0.74
N ILE A 52 -9.82 2.60 0.69
CA ILE A 52 -9.04 1.68 1.52
C ILE A 52 -8.07 2.51 2.37
N LEU A 53 -8.07 2.26 3.67
CA LEU A 53 -7.13 2.84 4.62
C LEU A 53 -6.09 1.80 5.01
N MET A 54 -4.82 2.18 4.93
CA MET A 54 -3.69 1.38 5.38
C MET A 54 -2.88 2.20 6.39
N ASP A 55 -2.70 1.65 7.58
CA ASP A 55 -1.92 2.26 8.64
C ASP A 55 -0.64 1.44 8.84
N GLU A 56 0.53 2.05 8.55
CA GLU A 56 1.86 1.45 8.64
C GLU A 56 1.95 0.02 8.04
N PRO A 57 1.44 -0.24 6.82
CA PRO A 57 1.24 -1.60 6.33
C PRO A 57 2.55 -2.35 6.06
N PHE A 58 3.69 -1.68 6.04
CA PHE A 58 4.98 -2.27 5.70
C PHE A 58 5.98 -2.26 6.87
N GLY A 59 5.63 -1.68 8.02
CA GLY A 59 6.54 -1.44 9.14
C GLY A 59 7.20 -2.70 9.71
N ALA A 60 6.47 -3.84 9.71
CA ALA A 60 6.96 -5.11 10.25
C ALA A 60 7.73 -5.99 9.24
N LEU A 61 7.98 -5.50 8.01
CA LEU A 61 8.57 -6.30 6.93
C LEU A 61 10.06 -5.97 6.75
N ASP A 62 10.83 -6.99 6.41
CA ASP A 62 12.20 -6.80 5.92
C ASP A 62 12.22 -6.02 4.60
N TYR A 63 13.38 -5.45 4.25
CA TYR A 63 13.54 -4.57 3.10
C TYR A 63 13.06 -5.19 1.78
N PHE A 64 13.45 -6.43 1.47
CA PHE A 64 13.11 -7.06 0.19
C PHE A 64 11.63 -7.41 0.09
N THR A 65 11.06 -7.96 1.15
CA THR A 65 9.62 -8.28 1.25
C THR A 65 8.78 -7.00 1.14
N ARG A 66 9.19 -5.94 1.83
CA ARG A 66 8.56 -4.61 1.78
C ARG A 66 8.53 -4.07 0.34
N ARG A 67 9.68 -3.99 -0.34
CA ARG A 67 9.77 -3.47 -1.70
C ARG A 67 8.96 -4.29 -2.70
N LYS A 68 8.92 -5.60 -2.53
CA LYS A 68 8.11 -6.49 -3.35
C LYS A 68 6.61 -6.20 -3.15
N LEU A 69 6.15 -6.15 -1.90
CA LEU A 69 4.74 -5.91 -1.57
C LEU A 69 4.29 -4.51 -1.99
N GLN A 70 5.13 -3.49 -1.86
CA GLN A 70 4.85 -2.13 -2.34
C GLN A 70 4.57 -2.12 -3.85
N ARG A 71 5.39 -2.81 -4.66
CA ARG A 71 5.16 -2.93 -6.11
C ARG A 71 3.86 -3.66 -6.41
N GLU A 72 3.60 -4.78 -5.75
CA GLU A 72 2.38 -5.57 -5.94
C GLU A 72 1.12 -4.77 -5.61
N ILE A 73 1.14 -4.00 -4.51
CA ILE A 73 0.04 -3.10 -4.15
C ILE A 73 -0.14 -2.01 -5.20
N MET A 74 0.95 -1.38 -5.64
CA MET A 74 0.89 -0.36 -6.68
C MET A 74 0.28 -0.94 -7.98
N GLU A 75 0.76 -2.09 -8.45
CA GLU A 75 0.24 -2.76 -9.66
C GLU A 75 -1.24 -3.14 -9.51
N LEU A 76 -1.63 -3.59 -8.32
CA LEU A 76 -3.00 -3.95 -7.99
C LEU A 76 -3.96 -2.75 -8.13
N PHE A 77 -3.52 -1.55 -7.74
CA PHE A 77 -4.36 -0.35 -7.73
C PHE A 77 -4.21 0.52 -8.97
N LEU A 78 -3.17 0.31 -9.79
CA LEU A 78 -3.03 1.01 -11.07
C LEU A 78 -4.25 0.72 -11.97
N GLY A 79 -4.90 1.79 -12.41
CA GLY A 79 -6.08 1.70 -13.27
C GLY A 79 -7.40 1.35 -12.57
N GLN A 80 -7.38 1.06 -11.26
CA GLN A 80 -8.62 0.88 -10.49
C GLN A 80 -9.20 2.25 -10.09
N LYS A 81 -10.53 2.35 -10.12
CA LYS A 81 -11.26 3.52 -9.62
C LYS A 81 -11.47 3.42 -8.11
N LYS A 82 -10.37 3.29 -7.35
CA LYS A 82 -10.40 3.19 -5.89
C LYS A 82 -9.45 4.22 -5.28
N THR A 83 -9.80 4.72 -4.12
CA THR A 83 -8.93 5.60 -3.35
C THR A 83 -8.19 4.78 -2.31
N LEU A 84 -6.86 4.87 -2.31
CA LEU A 84 -6.00 4.30 -1.29
C LEU A 84 -5.43 5.44 -0.45
N ILE A 85 -5.66 5.38 0.86
CA ILE A 85 -5.04 6.28 1.84
C ILE A 85 -4.05 5.45 2.64
N LEU A 86 -2.79 5.85 2.57
CA LEU A 86 -1.68 5.20 3.26
C LEU A 86 -1.15 6.15 4.34
N VAL A 87 -1.11 5.68 5.58
CA VAL A 87 -0.40 6.34 6.66
C VAL A 87 0.95 5.66 6.83
N THR A 88 2.02 6.43 6.79
CA THR A 88 3.39 5.96 6.98
C THR A 88 4.28 7.07 7.51
N HIS A 89 5.33 6.69 8.24
CA HIS A 89 6.42 7.58 8.64
C HIS A 89 7.63 7.50 7.67
N ASP A 90 7.57 6.61 6.67
CA ASP A 90 8.65 6.45 5.68
C ASP A 90 8.39 7.34 4.47
N VAL A 91 9.18 8.41 4.34
CA VAL A 91 9.08 9.37 3.23
C VAL A 91 9.31 8.68 1.87
N THR A 92 10.18 7.67 1.82
CA THR A 92 10.41 6.89 0.58
C THR A 92 9.16 6.14 0.15
N GLU A 93 8.44 5.52 1.10
CA GLU A 93 7.17 4.86 0.82
C GLU A 93 6.13 5.84 0.30
N ALA A 94 5.99 6.99 0.97
CA ALA A 94 5.04 8.02 0.56
C ALA A 94 5.29 8.46 -0.88
N VAL A 95 6.52 8.80 -1.24
CA VAL A 95 6.87 9.20 -2.61
C VAL A 95 6.73 8.04 -3.60
N PHE A 96 7.05 6.81 -3.19
CA PHE A 96 6.99 5.65 -4.07
C PHE A 96 5.56 5.27 -4.46
N LEU A 97 4.60 5.40 -3.54
CA LEU A 97 3.24 4.88 -3.71
C LEU A 97 2.18 5.95 -4.02
N ALA A 98 2.28 7.15 -3.43
CA ALA A 98 1.20 8.13 -3.49
C ALA A 98 1.25 9.01 -4.73
N GLN A 99 0.08 9.44 -5.25
CA GLN A 99 -0.03 10.53 -6.22
C GLN A 99 0.00 11.90 -5.55
N THR A 100 -0.36 11.94 -4.26
CA THR A 100 -0.33 13.14 -3.43
C THR A 100 0.08 12.75 -2.03
N VAL A 101 1.03 13.46 -1.45
CA VAL A 101 1.46 13.29 -0.06
C VAL A 101 0.86 14.42 0.78
N LEU A 102 0.23 14.04 1.87
CA LEU A 102 -0.28 14.95 2.89
C LEU A 102 0.67 14.90 4.08
N VAL A 103 1.40 15.99 4.32
CA VAL A 103 2.31 16.09 5.47
C VAL A 103 1.52 16.57 6.67
N MET A 104 1.53 15.76 7.74
CA MET A 104 0.83 16.04 9.00
C MET A 104 1.84 16.30 10.10
N ASP A 105 1.64 17.35 10.88
CA ASP A 105 2.39 17.63 12.10
C ASP A 105 1.47 18.16 13.19
N ALA A 106 1.68 17.74 14.43
CA ALA A 106 0.90 18.11 15.60
C ALA A 106 -0.62 18.08 15.39
N GLY A 107 -1.10 17.08 14.62
CA GLY A 107 -2.53 16.89 14.32
C GLY A 107 -3.10 17.80 13.24
N SER A 108 -2.27 18.57 12.56
CA SER A 108 -2.67 19.51 11.50
C SER A 108 -2.04 19.15 10.16
N LEU A 109 -2.75 19.44 9.06
CA LEU A 109 -2.19 19.34 7.71
C LEU A 109 -1.24 20.53 7.50
N VAL A 110 0.05 20.23 7.33
CA VAL A 110 1.11 21.23 7.14
C VAL A 110 1.28 21.56 5.66
N ARG A 111 1.34 20.53 4.81
CA ARG A 111 1.55 20.69 3.37
C ARG A 111 0.89 19.57 2.58
N GLN A 112 0.45 19.89 1.38
CA GLN A 112 0.02 18.93 0.36
C GLN A 112 0.99 18.98 -0.81
N ILE A 113 1.64 17.86 -1.10
CA ILE A 113 2.71 17.75 -2.10
C ILE A 113 2.24 16.78 -3.21
N PRO A 114 2.03 17.24 -4.43
CA PRO A 114 1.75 16.36 -5.55
C PRO A 114 3.00 15.57 -5.94
N VAL A 115 2.82 14.33 -6.40
CA VAL A 115 3.89 13.46 -6.89
C VAL A 115 3.65 13.16 -8.38
N PRO A 116 3.98 14.09 -9.30
CA PRO A 116 3.63 14.03 -10.71
C PRO A 116 4.54 13.08 -11.52
N MET A 117 5.01 12.01 -10.90
CA MET A 117 5.86 11.01 -11.53
C MET A 117 5.04 9.80 -11.97
N PRO A 118 5.27 9.29 -13.21
CA PRO A 118 4.64 8.06 -13.66
C PRO A 118 5.16 6.84 -12.87
N TYR A 119 4.38 5.77 -12.86
CA TYR A 119 4.82 4.49 -12.38
C TYR A 119 5.43 3.63 -13.50
N PRO A 120 6.40 2.74 -13.21
CA PRO A 120 7.07 2.55 -11.91
C PRO A 120 8.05 3.69 -11.60
N ARG A 121 8.17 4.07 -10.34
CA ARG A 121 9.07 5.12 -9.89
C ARG A 121 10.43 4.57 -9.50
N ASP A 122 11.49 5.28 -9.88
CA ASP A 122 12.86 4.97 -9.47
C ASP A 122 13.27 5.87 -8.29
N PRO A 123 13.52 5.30 -7.09
CA PRO A 123 13.95 6.06 -5.92
C PRO A 123 15.31 6.78 -6.09
N ALA A 124 16.11 6.39 -7.08
CA ALA A 124 17.37 7.06 -7.37
C ALA A 124 17.23 8.22 -8.37
N SER A 125 16.04 8.42 -8.93
CA SER A 125 15.83 9.50 -9.91
C SER A 125 15.86 10.87 -9.23
N PRO A 126 16.40 11.92 -9.89
CA PRO A 126 16.43 13.27 -9.34
C PRO A 126 15.06 13.77 -8.88
N GLY A 127 14.02 13.59 -9.67
CA GLY A 127 12.66 14.04 -9.32
C GLY A 127 12.09 13.32 -8.09
N PHE A 128 12.49 12.08 -7.83
CA PHE A 128 12.10 11.38 -6.60
C PHE A 128 12.79 11.99 -5.38
N LEU A 129 14.08 12.27 -5.48
CA LEU A 129 14.88 12.88 -4.42
C LEU A 129 14.43 14.31 -4.12
N ASP A 130 14.05 15.09 -5.15
CA ASP A 130 13.53 16.44 -4.97
C ASP A 130 12.23 16.44 -4.15
N ILE A 131 11.29 15.53 -4.45
CA ILE A 131 10.04 15.41 -3.69
C ILE A 131 10.30 14.90 -2.27
N GLN A 132 11.24 13.96 -2.08
CA GLN A 132 11.63 13.56 -0.72
C GLN A 132 12.18 14.74 0.09
N ALA A 133 13.04 15.56 -0.52
CA ALA A 133 13.59 16.74 0.14
C ALA A 133 12.49 17.74 0.52
N GLU A 134 11.50 17.96 -0.37
CA GLU A 134 10.36 18.83 -0.10
C GLU A 134 9.51 18.33 1.09
N ILE A 135 9.29 17.02 1.20
CA ILE A 135 8.55 16.43 2.32
C ILE A 135 9.34 16.59 3.63
N LEU A 136 10.65 16.33 3.60
CA LEU A 136 11.51 16.46 4.77
C LEU A 136 11.58 17.92 5.25
N ASP A 137 11.67 18.89 4.33
CA ASP A 137 11.59 20.31 4.65
C ASP A 137 10.26 20.68 5.33
N ALA A 138 9.15 20.13 4.82
CA ALA A 138 7.83 20.35 5.41
C ALA A 138 7.67 19.74 6.82
N LEU A 139 8.45 18.71 7.16
CA LEU A 139 8.50 18.09 8.49
C LEU A 139 9.44 18.80 9.48
N GLY A 140 10.00 19.95 9.09
CA GLY A 140 10.83 20.78 9.97
C GLY A 140 12.31 20.76 9.67
N GLY A 141 12.70 20.23 8.52
CA GLY A 141 14.06 20.20 7.97
C GLY A 141 15.16 19.77 8.96
N LEU A 142 16.00 18.81 8.61
CA LEU A 142 17.27 18.57 9.29
C LEU A 142 18.30 19.61 8.86
#